data_c880aacf05c70ff10c073026bf55611d
#
_entry.id   c880aacf05c70ff10c073026bf55611d
#
_cell.length_a   1.000
_cell.length_b   1.000
_cell.length_c   1.000
_cell.angle_alpha   90.00
_cell.angle_beta   90.00
_cell.angle_gamma   90.00
#
_symmetry.space_group_name_H-M   'P 1'
#
loop_
_entity.id
_entity.type
_entity.pdbx_description
1 polymer ?
#
loop_
_entity_poly.entity_id
_entity_poly.type
_entity_poly.pdbx_seq_one_letter_code
_entity_poly.pdbx_strand_id
1 'polypeptide(L)'
;ALSSAASDVYKRQIPKEAEIVKGDLCDIDSLENFFKAPEGTETIVLHVASMVSVNPDFNQKLVDVNVGGTKNIIQKCLEHKECKKLVYVSSTGAIPELPKGQKIKEVNEFDAEKVVGWYSKTKAMATQAVLDAVKKEGLNACVVHPSGILGPQDYAVGETTGTIIKIINGEMPIGMGGSFNLCDVRDLAAGCIAAADKGRKGECYILGNEEVTLKKMCELLDKDLHCGTCKFYLPLGLAKLLAKQMERKAAKTGAKALMTTFSVYNLERNNAFDYSKAEKELGYHTRSYAETLHDEAVWLRAEGKIA
;
A
#
# COMPACT_ATOMS: atom_id res chain seq x y z
N ALA A 1 14.11 0.14 8.03
CA ALA A 1 14.92 -0.77 8.86
C ALA A 1 14.30 -2.17 8.80
N LEU A 2 14.89 -3.04 8.05
CA LEU A 2 14.48 -4.43 8.00
C LEU A 2 15.21 -5.17 9.13
N SER A 3 14.45 -5.91 9.97
CA SER A 3 15.09 -6.88 10.87
C SER A 3 15.89 -7.89 10.04
N SER A 4 16.93 -8.51 10.58
CA SER A 4 17.82 -9.41 9.85
C SER A 4 17.08 -10.54 9.10
N ALA A 5 16.02 -11.10 9.69
CA ALA A 5 15.20 -12.14 9.06
C ALA A 5 14.34 -11.59 7.90
N ALA A 6 13.75 -10.40 8.05
CA ALA A 6 13.01 -9.75 6.96
C ALA A 6 13.94 -9.37 5.80
N SER A 7 15.20 -8.99 6.06
CA SER A 7 16.16 -8.64 5.01
C SER A 7 16.44 -9.80 4.03
N ASP A 8 16.46 -11.04 4.51
CA ASP A 8 16.75 -12.20 3.66
C ASP A 8 15.57 -12.59 2.75
N VAL A 9 14.34 -12.35 3.21
CA VAL A 9 13.13 -12.53 2.39
C VAL A 9 13.13 -11.51 1.24
N TYR A 10 13.41 -10.25 1.52
CA TYR A 10 13.42 -9.20 0.50
C TYR A 10 14.62 -9.26 -0.44
N LYS A 11 15.77 -9.78 -0.02
CA LYS A 11 16.93 -9.95 -0.90
C LYS A 11 16.65 -10.84 -2.12
N ARG A 12 15.72 -11.80 -2.02
CA ARG A 12 15.31 -12.64 -3.14
C ARG A 12 14.60 -11.87 -4.27
N GLN A 13 14.05 -10.69 -3.95
CA GLN A 13 13.32 -9.84 -4.88
C GLN A 13 14.23 -8.84 -5.61
N ILE A 14 15.45 -8.63 -5.11
CA ILE A 14 16.35 -7.61 -5.65
C ILE A 14 17.14 -8.22 -6.82
N PRO A 15 17.12 -7.61 -8.01
CA PRO A 15 17.95 -8.02 -9.14
C PRO A 15 19.44 -8.03 -8.74
N LYS A 16 20.20 -8.96 -9.30
CA LYS A 16 21.64 -9.10 -8.98
C LYS A 16 22.46 -7.89 -9.41
N GLU A 17 21.96 -7.14 -10.37
CA GLU A 17 22.57 -5.92 -10.91
C GLU A 17 22.35 -4.70 -10.02
N ALA A 18 21.44 -4.80 -9.04
CA ALA A 18 21.16 -3.71 -8.13
C ALA A 18 22.17 -3.66 -6.98
N GLU A 19 22.72 -2.51 -6.71
CA GLU A 19 23.55 -2.25 -5.54
C GLU A 19 22.65 -2.13 -4.30
N ILE A 20 23.03 -2.85 -3.22
CA ILE A 20 22.31 -2.81 -1.96
C ILE A 20 23.06 -1.89 -1.00
N VAL A 21 22.46 -0.75 -0.69
CA VAL A 21 22.97 0.21 0.31
C VAL A 21 22.12 0.12 1.56
N LYS A 22 22.76 0.01 2.73
CA LYS A 22 22.10 0.01 4.03
C LYS A 22 21.89 1.45 4.52
N GLY A 23 20.71 1.73 5.03
CA GLY A 23 20.34 2.99 5.66
C GLY A 23 19.13 2.85 6.56
N ASP A 24 18.94 3.80 7.46
CA ASP A 24 17.74 3.95 8.30
C ASP A 24 17.07 5.28 7.95
N LEU A 25 15.79 5.24 7.60
CA LEU A 25 15.02 6.45 7.30
C LEU A 25 15.01 7.45 8.45
N CYS A 26 15.14 6.98 9.69
CA CYS A 26 15.18 7.82 10.88
C CYS A 26 16.56 8.43 11.14
N ASP A 27 17.61 7.98 10.46
CA ASP A 27 18.97 8.48 10.55
C ASP A 27 19.42 9.05 9.20
N ILE A 28 19.33 10.38 9.06
CA ILE A 28 19.60 11.07 7.80
C ILE A 28 21.04 10.86 7.30
N ASP A 29 22.02 10.76 8.22
CA ASP A 29 23.43 10.58 7.85
C ASP A 29 23.66 9.20 7.24
N SER A 30 22.92 8.19 7.69
CA SER A 30 22.98 6.83 7.15
C SER A 30 22.49 6.73 5.70
N LEU A 31 21.72 7.72 5.23
CA LEU A 31 21.18 7.77 3.86
C LEU A 31 22.18 8.31 2.84
N GLU A 32 23.27 8.93 3.27
CA GLU A 32 24.25 9.60 2.38
C GLU A 32 24.76 8.68 1.28
N ASN A 33 25.08 7.43 1.61
CA ASN A 33 25.59 6.47 0.62
C ASN A 33 24.54 6.07 -0.43
N PHE A 34 23.25 6.13 -0.11
CA PHE A 34 22.17 5.87 -1.05
C PHE A 34 22.07 6.95 -2.13
N PHE A 35 22.44 8.19 -1.80
CA PHE A 35 22.37 9.33 -2.72
C PHE A 35 23.65 9.55 -3.53
N LYS A 36 24.72 8.80 -3.25
CA LYS A 36 25.95 8.88 -4.06
C LYS A 36 25.69 8.32 -5.45
N ALA A 37 25.91 9.12 -6.45
CA ALA A 37 25.80 8.74 -7.86
C ALA A 37 27.15 8.92 -8.58
N PRO A 38 27.44 8.13 -9.62
CA PRO A 38 28.61 8.37 -10.48
C PRO A 38 28.57 9.78 -11.07
N GLU A 39 29.75 10.40 -11.24
CA GLU A 39 29.87 11.73 -11.82
C GLU A 39 29.19 11.80 -13.20
N GLY A 40 28.43 12.87 -13.44
CA GLY A 40 27.71 13.10 -14.70
C GLY A 40 26.41 12.27 -14.86
N THR A 41 25.98 11.51 -13.84
CA THR A 41 24.69 10.79 -13.88
C THR A 41 23.60 11.63 -13.25
N GLU A 42 22.37 11.40 -13.70
CA GLU A 42 21.15 11.91 -13.06
C GLU A 42 20.43 10.77 -12.34
N THR A 43 19.89 11.04 -11.18
CA THR A 43 19.18 10.03 -10.36
C THR A 43 17.72 10.39 -10.17
N ILE A 44 16.89 9.35 -10.05
CA ILE A 44 15.48 9.44 -9.67
C ILE A 44 15.29 8.60 -8.41
N VAL A 45 14.68 9.18 -7.41
CA VAL A 45 14.39 8.49 -6.16
C VAL A 45 12.94 8.00 -6.16
N LEU A 46 12.75 6.69 -6.02
CA LEU A 46 11.45 6.07 -5.75
C LEU A 46 11.37 5.78 -4.24
N HIS A 47 10.67 6.64 -3.48
CA HIS A 47 10.52 6.46 -2.04
C HIS A 47 9.29 5.59 -1.74
N VAL A 48 9.51 4.28 -1.70
CA VAL A 48 8.48 3.24 -1.44
C VAL A 48 8.44 2.85 0.03
N ALA A 49 9.57 2.96 0.71
CA ALA A 49 9.74 2.49 2.08
C ALA A 49 8.80 3.20 3.05
N SER A 50 8.03 2.42 3.82
CA SER A 50 7.19 2.91 4.90
C SER A 50 6.86 1.80 5.88
N MET A 51 6.51 2.18 7.10
CA MET A 51 5.95 1.25 8.08
C MET A 51 4.44 1.18 7.88
N VAL A 52 3.90 -0.03 7.71
CA VAL A 52 2.45 -0.29 7.59
C VAL A 52 1.90 -0.75 8.92
N SER A 53 0.71 -0.30 9.29
CA SER A 53 0.01 -0.76 10.48
C SER A 53 -1.50 -0.86 10.20
N VAL A 54 -2.06 -2.01 10.53
CA VAL A 54 -3.52 -2.23 10.55
C VAL A 54 -4.13 -1.89 11.91
N ASN A 55 -3.30 -1.55 12.92
CA ASN A 55 -3.78 -1.02 14.19
C ASN A 55 -4.08 0.48 14.03
N PRO A 56 -5.32 0.94 14.35
CA PRO A 56 -5.69 2.33 14.23
C PRO A 56 -5.05 3.24 15.28
N ASP A 57 -4.46 2.68 16.35
CA ASP A 57 -3.94 3.43 17.48
C ASP A 57 -2.65 4.19 17.15
N PHE A 58 -2.37 5.20 17.97
CA PHE A 58 -1.15 5.99 17.88
C PHE A 58 0.10 5.13 18.08
N ASN A 59 1.08 5.34 17.21
CA ASN A 59 2.38 4.73 17.33
C ASN A 59 3.46 5.73 16.90
N GLN A 60 4.30 6.16 17.83
CA GLN A 60 5.36 7.14 17.58
C GLN A 60 6.32 6.67 16.51
N LYS A 61 6.72 5.38 16.53
CA LYS A 61 7.62 4.82 15.52
C LYS A 61 7.04 4.91 14.11
N LEU A 62 5.71 4.77 13.97
CA LEU A 62 5.02 4.92 12.68
C LEU A 62 5.17 6.37 12.15
N VAL A 63 5.07 7.36 13.05
CA VAL A 63 5.27 8.78 12.72
C VAL A 63 6.73 9.04 12.37
N ASP A 64 7.67 8.55 13.17
CA ASP A 64 9.10 8.78 12.96
C ASP A 64 9.54 8.22 11.61
N VAL A 65 9.14 6.98 11.28
CA VAL A 65 9.52 6.33 10.01
C VAL A 65 8.80 6.98 8.82
N ASN A 66 7.47 7.11 8.88
CA ASN A 66 6.69 7.53 7.70
C ASN A 66 6.78 9.03 7.45
N VAL A 67 6.78 9.85 8.49
CA VAL A 67 6.81 11.32 8.35
C VAL A 67 8.25 11.82 8.48
N GLY A 68 8.94 11.46 9.55
CA GLY A 68 10.35 11.84 9.76
C GLY A 68 11.24 11.32 8.63
N GLY A 69 11.15 10.02 8.33
CA GLY A 69 11.91 9.40 7.26
C GLY A 69 11.64 10.03 5.88
N THR A 70 10.37 10.35 5.56
CA THR A 70 10.06 11.05 4.29
C THR A 70 10.68 12.45 4.26
N LYS A 71 10.68 13.19 5.38
CA LYS A 71 11.37 14.50 5.45
C LYS A 71 12.88 14.37 5.23
N ASN A 72 13.51 13.33 5.77
CA ASN A 72 14.93 13.05 5.53
C ASN A 72 15.20 12.76 4.05
N ILE A 73 14.35 11.99 3.37
CA ILE A 73 14.46 11.77 1.91
C ILE A 73 14.27 13.06 1.14
N ILE A 74 13.29 13.90 1.49
CA ILE A 74 13.09 15.22 0.88
C ILE A 74 14.35 16.05 1.00
N GLN A 75 14.91 16.16 2.19
CA GLN A 75 16.13 16.94 2.45
C GLN A 75 17.29 16.42 1.61
N LYS A 76 17.52 15.11 1.57
CA LYS A 76 18.57 14.51 0.73
C LYS A 76 18.36 14.77 -0.76
N CYS A 77 17.12 14.67 -1.26
CA CYS A 77 16.84 15.04 -2.66
C CYS A 77 17.15 16.51 -2.98
N LEU A 78 16.99 17.42 -2.02
CA LEU A 78 17.31 18.84 -2.20
C LEU A 78 18.80 19.13 -2.10
N GLU A 79 19.54 18.39 -1.26
CA GLU A 79 20.99 18.51 -1.09
C GLU A 79 21.75 18.00 -2.31
N HIS A 80 21.28 16.93 -2.95
CA HIS A 80 21.95 16.25 -4.07
C HIS A 80 21.40 16.74 -5.42
N LYS A 81 22.18 17.59 -6.12
CA LYS A 81 21.77 18.23 -7.39
C LYS A 81 21.57 17.23 -8.55
N GLU A 82 22.20 16.08 -8.48
CA GLU A 82 22.00 14.95 -9.39
C GLU A 82 20.64 14.29 -9.24
N CYS A 83 19.98 14.42 -8.08
CA CYS A 83 18.62 13.95 -7.88
C CYS A 83 17.63 14.84 -8.65
N LYS A 84 17.19 14.36 -9.80
CA LYS A 84 16.29 15.12 -10.70
C LYS A 84 14.83 14.99 -10.34
N LYS A 85 14.45 13.92 -9.64
CA LYS A 85 13.04 13.69 -9.31
C LYS A 85 12.87 12.75 -8.12
N LEU A 86 11.87 13.06 -7.30
CA LEU A 86 11.35 12.19 -6.26
C LEU A 86 9.94 11.70 -6.67
N VAL A 87 9.72 10.39 -6.68
CA VAL A 87 8.38 9.79 -6.69
C VAL A 87 8.10 9.23 -5.30
N TYR A 88 7.17 9.85 -4.60
CA TYR A 88 6.75 9.39 -3.29
C TYR A 88 5.55 8.44 -3.39
N VAL A 89 5.70 7.24 -2.84
CA VAL A 89 4.61 6.26 -2.77
C VAL A 89 3.83 6.45 -1.47
N SER A 90 2.71 7.13 -1.58
CA SER A 90 1.77 7.37 -0.48
C SER A 90 0.78 6.20 -0.33
N SER A 91 -0.50 6.47 -0.22
CA SER A 91 -1.60 5.50 -0.14
C SER A 91 -2.92 6.22 -0.46
N THR A 92 -3.89 5.51 -1.02
CA THR A 92 -5.29 6.01 -1.08
C THR A 92 -5.89 6.26 0.31
N GLY A 93 -5.33 5.63 1.35
CA GLY A 93 -5.69 5.91 2.75
C GLY A 93 -5.38 7.33 3.21
N ALA A 94 -4.47 8.05 2.51
CA ALA A 94 -4.17 9.46 2.80
C ALA A 94 -5.22 10.43 2.25
N ILE A 95 -6.09 9.98 1.34
CA ILE A 95 -7.10 10.81 0.68
C ILE A 95 -8.38 10.79 1.52
N PRO A 96 -8.99 11.96 1.82
CA PRO A 96 -10.27 12.01 2.53
C PRO A 96 -11.36 11.23 1.81
N GLU A 97 -12.22 10.58 2.60
CA GLU A 97 -13.33 9.80 2.05
C GLU A 97 -14.42 10.70 1.47
N LEU A 98 -15.07 10.19 0.43
CA LEU A 98 -16.31 10.72 -0.09
C LEU A 98 -17.47 9.75 0.23
N PRO A 99 -18.74 10.23 0.27
CA PRO A 99 -19.89 9.36 0.40
C PRO A 99 -19.91 8.24 -0.64
N LYS A 100 -20.47 7.09 -0.29
CA LYS A 100 -20.65 5.98 -1.25
C LYS A 100 -21.40 6.44 -2.49
N GLY A 101 -21.00 5.90 -3.64
CA GLY A 101 -21.54 6.27 -4.94
C GLY A 101 -20.79 7.43 -5.62
N GLN A 102 -19.86 8.07 -4.93
CA GLN A 102 -18.95 9.06 -5.50
C GLN A 102 -17.56 8.45 -5.65
N LYS A 103 -16.91 8.65 -6.79
CA LYS A 103 -15.51 8.23 -6.96
C LYS A 103 -14.57 9.20 -6.27
N ILE A 104 -13.68 8.68 -5.43
CA ILE A 104 -12.64 9.44 -4.75
C ILE A 104 -11.55 9.78 -5.77
N LYS A 105 -11.19 11.06 -5.83
CA LYS A 105 -10.17 11.62 -6.73
C LYS A 105 -8.98 12.15 -5.94
N GLU A 106 -7.90 12.44 -6.66
CA GLU A 106 -6.76 13.15 -6.10
C GLU A 106 -7.18 14.53 -5.53
N VAL A 107 -6.53 14.90 -4.45
CA VAL A 107 -6.65 16.21 -3.79
C VAL A 107 -5.30 16.92 -3.79
N ASN A 108 -5.30 18.23 -3.64
CA ASN A 108 -4.08 19.06 -3.63
C ASN A 108 -3.59 19.39 -2.22
N GLU A 109 -4.39 19.09 -1.21
CA GLU A 109 -4.08 19.33 0.20
C GLU A 109 -4.46 18.11 1.03
N PHE A 110 -3.56 17.71 1.93
CA PHE A 110 -3.71 16.53 2.76
C PHE A 110 -3.75 16.94 4.23
N ASP A 111 -4.86 16.62 4.88
CA ASP A 111 -5.11 16.89 6.28
C ASP A 111 -5.27 15.58 7.05
N ALA A 112 -4.37 15.33 7.99
CA ALA A 112 -4.38 14.11 8.80
C ALA A 112 -5.67 13.96 9.64
N GLU A 113 -6.37 15.04 9.94
CA GLU A 113 -7.60 14.97 10.71
C GLU A 113 -8.83 14.56 9.87
N LYS A 114 -8.69 14.56 8.56
CA LYS A 114 -9.75 14.14 7.62
C LYS A 114 -9.68 12.65 7.23
N VAL A 115 -8.73 11.90 7.79
CA VAL A 115 -8.54 10.47 7.50
C VAL A 115 -8.54 9.64 8.77
N VAL A 116 -8.87 8.36 8.66
CA VAL A 116 -9.07 7.46 9.79
C VAL A 116 -7.91 6.48 9.95
N GLY A 117 -7.40 6.34 11.17
CA GLY A 117 -6.29 5.47 11.51
C GLY A 117 -4.92 6.12 11.35
N TRP A 118 -4.01 5.79 12.26
CA TRP A 118 -2.70 6.46 12.31
C TRP A 118 -1.82 6.19 11.10
N TYR A 119 -1.93 5.04 10.47
CA TYR A 119 -1.24 4.79 9.19
C TYR A 119 -1.66 5.83 8.13
N SER A 120 -2.96 6.00 7.92
CA SER A 120 -3.51 6.97 6.97
C SER A 120 -3.11 8.40 7.33
N LYS A 121 -3.15 8.76 8.62
CA LYS A 121 -2.69 10.07 9.12
C LYS A 121 -1.22 10.33 8.79
N THR A 122 -0.34 9.34 9.02
CA THR A 122 1.09 9.50 8.68
C THR A 122 1.33 9.62 7.18
N LYS A 123 0.56 8.89 6.35
CA LYS A 123 0.65 9.02 4.89
C LYS A 123 0.14 10.38 4.41
N ALA A 124 -0.93 10.92 5.00
CA ALA A 124 -1.40 12.27 4.71
C ALA A 124 -0.37 13.34 5.08
N MET A 125 0.20 13.28 6.31
CA MET A 125 1.25 14.20 6.75
C MET A 125 2.50 14.13 5.86
N ALA A 126 2.95 12.94 5.50
CA ALA A 126 4.12 12.77 4.64
C ALA A 126 3.85 13.26 3.20
N THR A 127 2.65 13.02 2.66
CA THR A 127 2.25 13.55 1.35
C THR A 127 2.25 15.07 1.37
N GLN A 128 1.66 15.68 2.40
CA GLN A 128 1.67 17.14 2.54
C GLN A 128 3.10 17.70 2.63
N ALA A 129 4.00 17.02 3.36
CA ALA A 129 5.40 17.45 3.43
C ALA A 129 6.09 17.44 2.06
N VAL A 130 5.82 16.43 1.22
CA VAL A 130 6.35 16.38 -0.16
C VAL A 130 5.80 17.54 -0.99
N LEU A 131 4.48 17.78 -0.96
CA LEU A 131 3.85 18.88 -1.71
C LEU A 131 4.31 20.26 -1.22
N ASP A 132 4.53 20.40 0.08
CA ASP A 132 5.10 21.62 0.66
C ASP A 132 6.51 21.89 0.17
N ALA A 133 7.38 20.87 0.12
CA ALA A 133 8.73 20.98 -0.43
C ALA A 133 8.72 21.32 -1.93
N VAL A 134 7.78 20.78 -2.69
CA VAL A 134 7.59 21.16 -4.10
C VAL A 134 7.27 22.65 -4.21
N LYS A 135 6.35 23.14 -3.37
CA LYS A 135 5.85 24.54 -3.42
C LYS A 135 6.86 25.55 -2.86
N LYS A 136 7.51 25.21 -1.74
CA LYS A 136 8.34 26.16 -0.97
C LYS A 136 9.82 26.11 -1.33
N GLU A 137 10.33 24.91 -1.70
CA GLU A 137 11.74 24.64 -1.88
C GLU A 137 12.09 24.26 -3.34
N GLY A 138 11.07 24.14 -4.18
CA GLY A 138 11.26 23.86 -5.60
C GLY A 138 11.55 22.39 -5.93
N LEU A 139 11.42 21.47 -4.97
CA LEU A 139 11.61 20.03 -5.17
C LEU A 139 10.85 19.55 -6.42
N ASN A 140 11.51 18.82 -7.32
CA ASN A 140 10.80 18.13 -8.39
C ASN A 140 10.30 16.79 -7.89
N ALA A 141 9.06 16.74 -7.44
CA ALA A 141 8.44 15.51 -6.96
C ALA A 141 7.02 15.35 -7.48
N CYS A 142 6.58 14.10 -7.59
CA CYS A 142 5.18 13.73 -7.72
C CYS A 142 4.84 12.62 -6.72
N VAL A 143 3.56 12.41 -6.49
CA VAL A 143 3.07 11.43 -5.52
C VAL A 143 2.19 10.41 -6.20
N VAL A 144 2.37 9.13 -5.88
CA VAL A 144 1.46 8.07 -6.27
C VAL A 144 0.71 7.54 -5.05
N HIS A 145 -0.57 7.29 -5.21
CA HIS A 145 -1.47 6.78 -4.18
C HIS A 145 -1.98 5.40 -4.57
N PRO A 146 -1.22 4.32 -4.27
CA PRO A 146 -1.73 2.98 -4.49
C PRO A 146 -2.94 2.69 -3.60
N SER A 147 -3.89 1.92 -4.14
CA SER A 147 -4.89 1.21 -3.35
C SER A 147 -4.26 0.03 -2.61
N GLY A 148 -5.02 -0.91 -2.06
CA GLY A 148 -4.46 -2.15 -1.55
C GLY A 148 -3.67 -2.86 -2.64
N ILE A 149 -2.65 -3.61 -2.27
CA ILE A 149 -1.75 -4.27 -3.21
C ILE A 149 -1.98 -5.78 -3.16
N LEU A 150 -2.06 -6.40 -4.33
CA LEU A 150 -2.25 -7.82 -4.53
C LEU A 150 -1.34 -8.31 -5.66
N GLY A 151 -0.94 -9.59 -5.65
CA GLY A 151 -0.21 -10.20 -6.74
C GLY A 151 0.99 -11.03 -6.31
N PRO A 152 1.66 -11.70 -7.27
CA PRO A 152 2.73 -12.64 -6.98
C PRO A 152 3.96 -11.98 -6.36
N GLN A 153 4.83 -12.81 -5.76
CA GLN A 153 6.10 -12.45 -5.13
C GLN A 153 5.99 -11.71 -3.78
N ASP A 154 4.87 -11.83 -3.08
CA ASP A 154 4.79 -11.43 -1.67
C ASP A 154 5.40 -12.51 -0.75
N TYR A 155 6.73 -12.58 -0.72
CA TYR A 155 7.46 -13.58 0.09
C TYR A 155 7.23 -13.40 1.59
N ALA A 156 6.88 -12.19 2.03
CA ALA A 156 6.61 -11.88 3.42
C ALA A 156 5.20 -12.31 3.88
N VAL A 157 4.33 -12.65 2.93
CA VAL A 157 2.93 -13.03 3.18
C VAL A 157 2.20 -11.96 3.99
N GLY A 158 1.96 -10.82 3.35
CA GLY A 158 1.19 -9.72 3.93
C GLY A 158 -0.27 -10.10 4.21
N GLU A 159 -1.01 -9.18 4.80
CA GLU A 159 -2.40 -9.40 5.23
C GLU A 159 -3.32 -9.85 4.07
N THR A 160 -3.15 -9.26 2.87
CA THR A 160 -3.97 -9.62 1.70
C THR A 160 -3.64 -11.02 1.21
N THR A 161 -2.36 -11.31 0.96
CA THR A 161 -1.89 -12.64 0.56
C THR A 161 -2.25 -13.71 1.57
N GLY A 162 -2.09 -13.43 2.87
CA GLY A 162 -2.52 -14.34 3.94
C GLY A 162 -4.02 -14.62 3.93
N THR A 163 -4.84 -13.65 3.55
CA THR A 163 -6.29 -13.85 3.38
C THR A 163 -6.60 -14.73 2.17
N ILE A 164 -5.92 -14.51 1.04
CA ILE A 164 -6.06 -15.35 -0.17
C ILE A 164 -5.68 -16.81 0.13
N ILE A 165 -4.56 -17.04 0.82
CA ILE A 165 -4.14 -18.39 1.24
C ILE A 165 -5.24 -19.08 2.07
N LYS A 166 -5.80 -18.38 3.07
CA LYS A 166 -6.87 -18.93 3.91
C LYS A 166 -8.14 -19.28 3.12
N ILE A 167 -8.49 -18.42 2.14
CA ILE A 167 -9.64 -18.68 1.26
C ILE A 167 -9.36 -19.95 0.43
N ILE A 168 -8.21 -20.05 -0.21
CA ILE A 168 -7.84 -21.20 -1.06
C ILE A 168 -7.80 -22.49 -0.25
N ASN A 169 -7.25 -22.48 0.95
CA ASN A 169 -7.16 -23.63 1.84
C ASN A 169 -8.50 -23.99 2.52
N GLY A 170 -9.58 -23.22 2.30
CA GLY A 170 -10.87 -23.46 2.94
C GLY A 170 -10.91 -23.11 4.44
N GLU A 171 -9.91 -22.39 4.94
CA GLU A 171 -9.81 -21.98 6.35
C GLU A 171 -10.71 -20.79 6.70
N MET A 172 -11.37 -20.20 5.69
CA MET A 172 -12.24 -19.02 5.82
C MET A 172 -13.66 -19.34 5.32
N PRO A 173 -14.43 -20.20 6.05
CA PRO A 173 -15.77 -20.59 5.62
C PRO A 173 -16.80 -19.46 5.72
N ILE A 174 -16.50 -18.41 6.47
CA ILE A 174 -17.36 -17.25 6.69
C ILE A 174 -16.60 -15.99 6.24
N GLY A 175 -17.12 -15.33 5.23
CA GLY A 175 -16.67 -14.03 4.80
C GLY A 175 -17.43 -12.87 5.43
N MET A 176 -17.12 -11.66 5.03
CA MET A 176 -17.82 -10.44 5.43
C MET A 176 -18.32 -9.70 4.19
N GLY A 177 -19.42 -8.98 4.33
CA GLY A 177 -19.85 -7.99 3.35
C GLY A 177 -18.82 -6.86 3.24
N GLY A 178 -18.99 -6.02 2.23
CA GLY A 178 -18.11 -4.89 1.97
C GLY A 178 -17.26 -5.09 0.72
N SER A 179 -16.35 -4.18 0.50
CA SER A 179 -15.54 -4.09 -0.71
C SER A 179 -14.10 -3.72 -0.42
N PHE A 180 -13.27 -3.95 -1.43
CA PHE A 180 -11.87 -3.55 -1.48
C PHE A 180 -11.61 -2.80 -2.78
N ASN A 181 -10.46 -2.16 -2.83
CA ASN A 181 -9.82 -1.76 -4.09
C ASN A 181 -8.37 -2.23 -4.00
N LEU A 182 -7.97 -3.09 -4.92
CA LEU A 182 -6.65 -3.72 -4.91
C LEU A 182 -6.03 -3.59 -6.30
N CYS A 183 -4.86 -2.99 -6.38
CA CYS A 183 -4.09 -2.97 -7.63
C CYS A 183 -3.11 -4.13 -7.68
N ASP A 184 -2.82 -4.62 -8.90
CA ASP A 184 -1.76 -5.60 -9.10
C ASP A 184 -0.40 -4.96 -8.85
N VAL A 185 0.47 -5.63 -8.10
CA VAL A 185 1.81 -5.14 -7.76
C VAL A 185 2.66 -4.81 -9.00
N ARG A 186 2.46 -5.53 -10.10
CA ARG A 186 3.18 -5.32 -11.37
C ARG A 186 2.70 -4.05 -12.07
N ASP A 187 1.39 -3.79 -12.04
CA ASP A 187 0.79 -2.58 -12.60
C ASP A 187 1.17 -1.36 -11.74
N LEU A 188 1.21 -1.53 -10.42
CA LEU A 188 1.71 -0.51 -9.50
C LEU A 188 3.17 -0.16 -9.79
N ALA A 189 4.03 -1.17 -9.96
CA ALA A 189 5.45 -0.95 -10.28
C ALA A 189 5.61 -0.21 -11.61
N ALA A 190 4.89 -0.63 -12.66
CA ALA A 190 4.87 0.07 -13.95
C ALA A 190 4.36 1.50 -13.81
N GLY A 191 3.32 1.74 -13.01
CA GLY A 191 2.79 3.06 -12.71
C GLY A 191 3.77 3.95 -11.96
N CYS A 192 4.55 3.42 -11.01
CA CYS A 192 5.63 4.15 -10.32
C CYS A 192 6.75 4.55 -11.29
N ILE A 193 7.16 3.65 -12.18
CA ILE A 193 8.16 3.94 -13.23
C ILE A 193 7.63 5.00 -14.20
N ALA A 194 6.37 4.87 -14.63
CA ALA A 194 5.74 5.88 -15.48
C ALA A 194 5.62 7.24 -14.79
N ALA A 195 5.37 7.27 -13.47
CA ALA A 195 5.39 8.51 -12.69
C ALA A 195 6.77 9.13 -12.59
N ALA A 196 7.84 8.31 -12.53
CA ALA A 196 9.21 8.79 -12.60
C ALA A 196 9.50 9.49 -13.94
N ASP A 197 9.04 8.93 -15.05
CA ASP A 197 9.24 9.45 -16.41
C ASP A 197 8.30 10.64 -16.72
N LYS A 198 6.98 10.45 -16.56
CA LYS A 198 5.94 11.36 -17.06
C LYS A 198 5.23 12.17 -15.98
N GLY A 199 5.34 11.76 -14.71
CA GLY A 199 4.61 12.41 -13.60
C GLY A 199 4.98 13.89 -13.50
N ARG A 200 3.96 14.75 -13.44
CA ARG A 200 4.18 16.21 -13.37
C ARG A 200 4.55 16.63 -11.95
N LYS A 201 5.39 17.63 -11.84
CA LYS A 201 5.84 18.23 -10.57
C LYS A 201 4.62 18.72 -9.74
N GLY A 202 4.55 18.27 -8.50
CA GLY A 202 3.48 18.64 -7.57
C GLY A 202 2.16 17.88 -7.76
N GLU A 203 2.09 16.95 -8.71
CA GLU A 203 0.86 16.21 -8.99
C GLU A 203 0.78 14.91 -8.20
N CYS A 204 -0.45 14.54 -7.88
CA CYS A 204 -0.82 13.26 -7.27
C CYS A 204 -1.51 12.37 -8.29
N TYR A 205 -1.26 11.06 -8.22
CA TYR A 205 -1.85 10.05 -9.10
C TYR A 205 -2.35 8.87 -8.29
N ILE A 206 -3.63 8.55 -8.40
CA ILE A 206 -4.19 7.33 -7.83
C ILE A 206 -3.82 6.15 -8.74
N LEU A 207 -3.20 5.12 -8.17
CA LEU A 207 -2.90 3.86 -8.84
C LEU A 207 -3.78 2.77 -8.21
N GLY A 208 -5.02 2.71 -8.65
CA GLY A 208 -6.05 1.81 -8.16
C GLY A 208 -6.55 0.85 -9.22
N ASN A 209 -7.61 0.15 -8.88
CA ASN A 209 -8.36 -0.74 -9.76
C ASN A 209 -9.86 -0.55 -9.52
N GLU A 210 -10.69 -1.44 -10.03
CA GLU A 210 -12.11 -1.49 -9.71
C GLU A 210 -12.36 -1.82 -8.24
N GLU A 211 -13.48 -1.34 -7.70
CA GLU A 211 -13.97 -1.80 -6.41
C GLU A 211 -14.48 -3.25 -6.54
N VAL A 212 -14.01 -4.15 -5.68
CA VAL A 212 -14.38 -5.56 -5.68
C VAL A 212 -14.86 -6.01 -4.31
N THR A 213 -15.90 -6.83 -4.25
CA THR A 213 -16.36 -7.44 -2.99
C THR A 213 -15.57 -8.70 -2.66
N LEU A 214 -15.44 -9.04 -1.37
CA LEU A 214 -14.87 -10.32 -0.95
C LEU A 214 -15.60 -11.51 -1.60
N LYS A 215 -16.93 -11.42 -1.73
CA LYS A 215 -17.73 -12.43 -2.41
C LYS A 215 -17.26 -12.64 -3.85
N LYS A 216 -17.06 -11.54 -4.60
CA LYS A 216 -16.59 -11.62 -6.00
C LYS A 216 -15.19 -12.20 -6.10
N MET A 217 -14.29 -11.85 -5.18
CA MET A 217 -12.94 -12.44 -5.12
C MET A 217 -13.01 -13.96 -4.87
N CYS A 218 -13.84 -14.39 -3.91
CA CYS A 218 -14.08 -15.80 -3.64
C CYS A 218 -14.63 -16.54 -4.87
N GLU A 219 -15.59 -15.94 -5.58
CA GLU A 219 -16.16 -16.52 -6.81
C GLU A 219 -15.11 -16.66 -7.93
N LEU A 220 -14.19 -15.70 -8.05
CA LEU A 220 -13.11 -15.75 -9.03
C LEU A 220 -12.13 -16.87 -8.68
N LEU A 221 -11.72 -16.98 -7.43
CA LEU A 221 -10.82 -18.05 -6.95
C LEU A 221 -11.47 -19.43 -7.12
N ASP A 222 -12.75 -19.58 -6.75
CA ASP A 222 -13.45 -20.87 -6.87
C ASP A 222 -13.62 -21.28 -8.34
N LYS A 223 -13.91 -20.35 -9.23
CA LYS A 223 -14.01 -20.61 -10.67
C LYS A 223 -12.71 -21.13 -11.26
N ASP A 224 -11.57 -20.62 -10.80
CA ASP A 224 -10.23 -20.95 -11.33
C ASP A 224 -9.65 -22.17 -10.63
N LEU A 225 -9.73 -22.26 -9.31
CA LEU A 225 -9.02 -23.25 -8.49
C LEU A 225 -9.92 -24.35 -7.91
N HIS A 226 -11.25 -24.22 -8.03
CA HIS A 226 -12.23 -25.14 -7.42
C HIS A 226 -12.01 -25.35 -5.93
N CYS A 227 -11.66 -24.27 -5.21
CA CYS A 227 -11.25 -24.33 -3.81
C CYS A 227 -12.39 -24.30 -2.77
N GLY A 228 -13.64 -24.16 -3.21
CA GLY A 228 -14.80 -24.21 -2.33
C GLY A 228 -14.80 -23.10 -1.27
N THR A 229 -14.93 -21.89 -1.69
CA THR A 229 -14.75 -20.65 -0.91
C THR A 229 -15.80 -20.39 0.18
N CYS A 230 -15.81 -19.16 0.73
CA CYS A 230 -16.75 -18.72 1.77
C CYS A 230 -18.20 -19.11 1.48
N LYS A 231 -18.82 -19.85 2.40
CA LYS A 231 -20.21 -20.32 2.28
C LYS A 231 -21.23 -19.28 2.73
N PHE A 232 -20.83 -18.42 3.65
CA PHE A 232 -21.70 -17.39 4.24
C PHE A 232 -20.95 -16.04 4.29
N TYR A 233 -21.72 -14.96 4.19
CA TYR A 233 -21.17 -13.60 4.29
C TYR A 233 -21.92 -12.84 5.38
N LEU A 234 -21.22 -12.46 6.43
CA LEU A 234 -21.78 -11.67 7.53
C LEU A 234 -22.11 -10.25 7.05
N PRO A 235 -23.33 -9.77 7.34
CA PRO A 235 -23.66 -8.36 7.16
C PRO A 235 -22.72 -7.49 8.02
N LEU A 236 -22.30 -6.32 7.48
CA LEU A 236 -21.35 -5.43 8.15
C LEU A 236 -21.78 -5.00 9.56
N GLY A 237 -23.08 -4.76 9.78
CA GLY A 237 -23.60 -4.42 11.11
C GLY A 237 -23.35 -5.52 12.15
N LEU A 238 -23.55 -6.79 11.78
CA LEU A 238 -23.25 -7.93 12.65
C LEU A 238 -21.75 -8.10 12.84
N ALA A 239 -20.96 -7.95 11.76
CA ALA A 239 -19.50 -7.99 11.82
C ALA A 239 -18.92 -6.95 12.78
N LYS A 240 -19.43 -5.71 12.77
CA LYS A 240 -19.06 -4.66 13.74
C LYS A 240 -19.32 -5.06 15.20
N LEU A 241 -20.47 -5.65 15.46
CA LEU A 241 -20.83 -6.09 16.82
C LEU A 241 -19.88 -7.17 17.30
N LEU A 242 -19.62 -8.18 16.48
CA LEU A 242 -18.68 -9.25 16.77
C LEU A 242 -17.25 -8.75 16.94
N ALA A 243 -16.79 -7.87 16.06
CA ALA A 243 -15.47 -7.24 16.16
C ALA A 243 -15.27 -6.53 17.50
N LYS A 244 -16.26 -5.74 17.94
CA LYS A 244 -16.22 -5.06 19.25
C LYS A 244 -16.13 -6.03 20.42
N GLN A 245 -16.81 -7.19 20.33
CA GLN A 245 -16.71 -8.22 21.37
C GLN A 245 -15.33 -8.90 21.35
N MET A 246 -14.77 -9.18 20.16
CA MET A 246 -13.45 -9.77 19.99
C MET A 246 -12.35 -8.84 20.51
N GLU A 247 -12.43 -7.55 20.23
CA GLU A 247 -11.49 -6.53 20.76
C GLU A 247 -11.53 -6.47 22.29
N ARG A 248 -12.73 -6.48 22.88
CA ARG A 248 -12.90 -6.51 24.34
C ARG A 248 -12.30 -7.77 24.98
N LYS A 249 -12.46 -8.93 24.32
CA LYS A 249 -11.86 -10.18 24.78
C LYS A 249 -10.34 -10.14 24.66
N ALA A 250 -9.84 -9.68 23.51
CA ALA A 250 -8.41 -9.51 23.25
C ALA A 250 -7.73 -8.59 24.29
N ALA A 251 -8.35 -7.46 24.62
CA ALA A 251 -7.86 -6.54 25.65
C ALA A 251 -7.77 -7.19 27.05
N LYS A 252 -8.66 -8.16 27.37
CA LYS A 252 -8.64 -8.88 28.65
C LYS A 252 -7.61 -10.03 28.67
N THR A 253 -7.37 -10.68 27.55
CA THR A 253 -6.55 -11.90 27.47
C THR A 253 -5.14 -11.66 26.93
N GLY A 254 -4.84 -10.46 26.40
CA GLY A 254 -3.58 -10.16 25.71
C GLY A 254 -3.47 -10.84 24.33
N ALA A 255 -4.50 -11.55 23.87
CA ALA A 255 -4.50 -12.22 22.56
C ALA A 255 -4.80 -11.21 21.43
N LYS A 256 -4.31 -11.48 20.21
CA LYS A 256 -4.66 -10.66 19.03
C LYS A 256 -6.11 -10.94 18.63
N ALA A 257 -6.91 -9.88 18.41
CA ALA A 257 -8.27 -10.04 17.89
C ALA A 257 -8.22 -10.51 16.42
N LEU A 258 -9.01 -11.52 16.08
CA LEU A 258 -9.12 -12.05 14.71
C LEU A 258 -9.79 -11.04 13.76
N MET A 259 -10.67 -10.19 14.29
CA MET A 259 -11.40 -9.16 13.58
C MET A 259 -11.48 -7.93 14.46
N THR A 260 -11.21 -6.76 13.91
CA THR A 260 -11.29 -5.48 14.61
C THR A 260 -12.37 -4.58 13.99
N THR A 261 -12.86 -3.63 14.77
CA THR A 261 -13.80 -2.62 14.26
C THR A 261 -13.17 -1.81 13.13
N PHE A 262 -11.85 -1.63 13.15
CA PHE A 262 -11.10 -0.97 12.09
C PHE A 262 -11.01 -1.81 10.80
N SER A 263 -10.83 -3.13 10.90
CA SER A 263 -10.87 -4.00 9.73
C SER A 263 -12.25 -4.01 9.05
N VAL A 264 -13.32 -4.00 9.85
CA VAL A 264 -14.70 -3.90 9.32
C VAL A 264 -14.94 -2.52 8.69
N TYR A 265 -14.43 -1.44 9.30
CA TYR A 265 -14.49 -0.10 8.73
C TYR A 265 -13.82 -0.04 7.34
N ASN A 266 -12.65 -0.64 7.16
CA ASN A 266 -11.95 -0.67 5.87
C ASN A 266 -12.73 -1.38 4.76
N LEU A 267 -13.58 -2.35 5.12
CA LEU A 267 -14.50 -3.02 4.19
C LEU A 267 -15.78 -2.22 3.90
N GLU A 268 -16.21 -1.42 4.88
CA GLU A 268 -17.43 -0.62 4.76
C GLU A 268 -17.20 0.72 4.09
N ARG A 269 -16.00 1.31 4.23
CA ARG A 269 -15.69 2.61 3.66
C ARG A 269 -15.92 2.65 2.15
N ASN A 270 -15.95 3.84 1.57
CA ASN A 270 -15.96 4.01 0.11
C ASN A 270 -14.59 3.60 -0.45
N ASN A 271 -14.56 2.57 -1.29
CA ASN A 271 -13.36 2.04 -1.94
C ASN A 271 -13.37 2.28 -3.47
N ALA A 272 -14.26 3.16 -3.95
CA ALA A 272 -14.34 3.54 -5.35
C ALA A 272 -13.39 4.71 -5.64
N PHE A 273 -12.28 4.44 -6.30
CA PHE A 273 -11.27 5.44 -6.68
C PHE A 273 -11.35 5.74 -8.18
N ASP A 274 -11.06 6.99 -8.54
CA ASP A 274 -10.92 7.42 -9.92
C ASP A 274 -9.42 7.50 -10.26
N TYR A 275 -8.94 6.59 -11.07
CA TYR A 275 -7.55 6.54 -11.53
C TYR A 275 -7.39 7.01 -12.99
N SER A 276 -8.42 7.62 -13.57
CA SER A 276 -8.44 8.09 -14.98
C SER A 276 -7.33 9.11 -15.29
N LYS A 277 -6.89 9.89 -14.29
CA LYS A 277 -5.75 10.80 -14.43
C LYS A 277 -4.45 10.03 -14.66
N ALA A 278 -4.20 8.96 -13.91
CA ALA A 278 -3.04 8.11 -14.09
C ALA A 278 -3.08 7.39 -15.45
N GLU A 279 -4.26 6.90 -15.89
CA GLU A 279 -4.41 6.33 -17.23
C GLU A 279 -4.02 7.32 -18.32
N LYS A 280 -4.56 8.54 -18.24
CA LYS A 280 -4.36 9.59 -19.25
C LYS A 280 -2.93 10.12 -19.29
N GLU A 281 -2.33 10.42 -18.13
CA GLU A 281 -1.07 11.15 -18.04
C GLU A 281 0.14 10.21 -17.95
N LEU A 282 0.00 9.05 -17.29
CA LEU A 282 1.08 8.09 -17.10
C LEU A 282 1.00 6.90 -18.08
N GLY A 283 -0.18 6.65 -18.65
CA GLY A 283 -0.45 5.42 -19.38
C GLY A 283 -0.65 4.21 -18.44
N TYR A 284 -1.13 4.46 -17.23
CA TYR A 284 -1.41 3.42 -16.24
C TYR A 284 -2.52 2.48 -16.74
N HIS A 285 -2.31 1.18 -16.58
CA HIS A 285 -3.28 0.15 -16.91
C HIS A 285 -3.39 -0.84 -15.76
N THR A 286 -4.57 -1.43 -15.59
CA THR A 286 -4.84 -2.42 -14.55
C THR A 286 -5.17 -3.78 -15.18
N ARG A 287 -4.62 -4.83 -14.60
CA ARG A 287 -5.04 -6.22 -14.85
C ARG A 287 -6.41 -6.47 -14.24
N SER A 288 -7.12 -7.45 -14.79
CA SER A 288 -8.34 -7.95 -14.17
C SER A 288 -8.03 -8.68 -12.85
N TYR A 289 -8.96 -8.65 -11.90
CA TYR A 289 -8.81 -9.45 -10.68
C TYR A 289 -8.67 -10.95 -10.94
N ALA A 290 -9.30 -11.46 -11.99
CA ALA A 290 -9.18 -12.86 -12.37
C ALA A 290 -7.73 -13.23 -12.74
N GLU A 291 -7.06 -12.37 -13.51
CA GLU A 291 -5.66 -12.55 -13.89
C GLU A 291 -4.73 -12.44 -12.69
N THR A 292 -4.89 -11.38 -11.88
CA THR A 292 -4.05 -11.15 -10.69
C THR A 292 -4.18 -12.31 -9.68
N LEU A 293 -5.40 -12.75 -9.40
CA LEU A 293 -5.64 -13.85 -8.45
C LEU A 293 -5.13 -15.18 -8.98
N HIS A 294 -5.27 -15.45 -10.29
CA HIS A 294 -4.72 -16.62 -10.94
C HIS A 294 -3.19 -16.65 -10.79
N ASP A 295 -2.51 -15.59 -11.20
CA ASP A 295 -1.05 -15.49 -11.17
C ASP A 295 -0.50 -15.58 -9.74
N GLU A 296 -1.19 -14.97 -8.77
CA GLU A 296 -0.82 -15.09 -7.36
C GLU A 296 -0.98 -16.53 -6.87
N ALA A 297 -2.06 -17.21 -7.22
CA ALA A 297 -2.26 -18.61 -6.83
C ALA A 297 -1.23 -19.54 -7.47
N VAL A 298 -0.89 -19.34 -8.74
CA VAL A 298 0.19 -20.09 -9.43
C VAL A 298 1.52 -19.89 -8.69
N TRP A 299 1.85 -18.65 -8.34
CA TRP A 299 3.06 -18.34 -7.60
C TRP A 299 3.04 -18.94 -6.19
N LEU A 300 1.93 -18.84 -5.45
CA LEU A 300 1.79 -19.40 -4.10
C LEU A 300 1.98 -20.92 -4.11
N ARG A 301 1.47 -21.62 -5.17
CA ARG A 301 1.65 -23.05 -5.35
C ARG A 301 3.11 -23.39 -5.63
N ALA A 302 3.77 -22.63 -6.50
CA ALA A 302 5.20 -22.80 -6.79
C ALA A 302 6.09 -22.61 -5.57
N GLU A 303 5.71 -21.71 -4.64
CA GLU A 303 6.39 -21.47 -3.37
C GLU A 303 5.97 -22.46 -2.26
N GLY A 304 5.09 -23.42 -2.54
CA GLY A 304 4.60 -24.40 -1.56
C GLY A 304 3.76 -23.80 -0.43
N LYS A 305 3.14 -22.64 -0.67
CA LYS A 305 2.29 -21.94 0.33
C LYS A 305 0.82 -22.36 0.28
N ILE A 306 0.42 -22.99 -0.83
CA ILE A 306 -0.90 -23.63 -1.01
C ILE A 306 -0.69 -24.98 -1.73
N ALA A 307 -1.67 -25.89 -1.62
CA ALA A 307 -1.67 -27.20 -2.28
C ALA A 307 -1.86 -27.08 -3.80
#